data_e06f1382149a8c995056fea637608bba
#
_entry.id   e06f1382149a8c995056fea637608bba
#
_cell.length_a   1.000
_cell.length_b   1.000
_cell.length_c   1.000
_cell.angle_alpha   90.00
_cell.angle_beta   90.00
_cell.angle_gamma   90.00
#
_symmetry.space_group_name_H-M   'P 1'
#
loop_
_entity.id
_entity.type
_entity.pdbx_description
1 polymer ?
#
loop_
_entity_poly.entity_id
_entity_poly.type
_entity_poly.pdbx_seq_one_letter_code
_entity_poly.pdbx_strand_id
1 'polypeptide(L)'
;MTEPIRIHRATTRKPKPKDADLGFGQIFTDHMFLADFQEEKGWYDPRVEPYGPLSLDPATAVLHYAQAIFDGLKAFRGVDGKIRLFRPGKHVERMKNSARRLCIPPLDPDLALQSLVRLVDLDRDWVPSTVGTSLYIRPTIIASEPFLGVRPAKSYVYFVILSPVGAYYPEGMAPVKILVVDKYVRAVDGGVGGAKTSGNYAASLFASDEAKHEGFTQVLWLDGVHRKYLDEVGTMNIMVKIGDEIITPPLTGTILPGVTRDSALALMRKWGLEVSERQVSIDEVVAAHERGRLDEVWGTGTAAVISPVGELTYRGRKMVINGGKIGPLTQRLYDAIVAIQYGQAPDPDGWTLTI
;
A
#
# COMPACT_ATOMS: atom_id res chain seq x y z
N MET A 1 -18.63 -14.22 20.35
CA MET A 1 -18.26 -15.30 19.40
C MET A 1 -18.56 -14.77 18.01
N THR A 2 -17.58 -14.73 17.13
CA THR A 2 -17.79 -14.33 15.73
C THR A 2 -18.61 -15.41 15.02
N GLU A 3 -19.61 -15.00 14.25
CA GLU A 3 -20.39 -15.93 13.43
C GLU A 3 -19.46 -16.71 12.48
N PRO A 4 -19.75 -17.98 12.15
CA PRO A 4 -18.95 -18.75 11.21
C PRO A 4 -19.05 -18.14 9.81
N ILE A 5 -17.91 -18.04 9.11
CA ILE A 5 -17.86 -17.57 7.73
C ILE A 5 -18.58 -18.57 6.81
N ARG A 6 -19.67 -18.12 6.18
CA ARG A 6 -20.40 -18.93 5.19
C ARG A 6 -19.66 -18.88 3.85
N ILE A 7 -19.67 -19.97 3.08
CA ILE A 7 -18.97 -20.04 1.79
C ILE A 7 -19.95 -20.45 0.69
N HIS A 8 -20.23 -19.54 -0.21
CA HIS A 8 -20.97 -19.77 -1.44
C HIS A 8 -19.97 -19.81 -2.61
N ARG A 9 -19.74 -21.00 -3.16
CA ARG A 9 -18.75 -21.18 -4.23
C ARG A 9 -19.29 -20.71 -5.57
N ALA A 10 -18.43 -20.11 -6.40
CA ALA A 10 -18.73 -19.83 -7.79
C ALA A 10 -18.99 -21.13 -8.55
N THR A 11 -20.08 -21.19 -9.28
CA THR A 11 -20.46 -22.34 -10.13
C THR A 11 -19.65 -22.40 -11.41
N THR A 12 -19.19 -21.24 -11.90
CA THR A 12 -18.35 -21.11 -13.09
C THR A 12 -17.06 -20.41 -12.69
N ARG A 13 -15.91 -21.05 -12.99
CA ARG A 13 -14.60 -20.44 -12.74
C ARG A 13 -14.14 -19.62 -13.93
N LYS A 14 -13.52 -18.48 -13.66
CA LYS A 14 -12.93 -17.62 -14.69
C LYS A 14 -11.65 -18.26 -15.27
N PRO A 15 -11.33 -18.00 -16.54
CA PRO A 15 -10.04 -18.38 -17.11
C PRO A 15 -8.92 -17.61 -16.41
N LYS A 16 -7.85 -18.30 -16.04
CA LYS A 16 -6.68 -17.67 -15.41
C LYS A 16 -5.74 -17.14 -16.50
N PRO A 17 -5.23 -15.91 -16.36
CA PRO A 17 -4.21 -15.38 -17.25
C PRO A 17 -2.88 -16.12 -17.03
N LYS A 18 -1.98 -16.04 -18.01
CA LYS A 18 -0.58 -16.41 -17.80
C LYS A 18 0.10 -15.38 -16.90
N ASP A 19 1.05 -15.81 -16.08
CA ASP A 19 1.79 -14.91 -15.18
C ASP A 19 2.49 -13.76 -15.94
N ALA A 20 2.93 -14.00 -17.17
CA ALA A 20 3.56 -13.00 -18.04
C ALA A 20 2.59 -11.90 -18.53
N ASP A 21 1.29 -12.17 -18.53
CA ASP A 21 0.26 -11.24 -19.02
C ASP A 21 -0.39 -10.44 -17.88
N LEU A 22 0.12 -10.58 -16.64
CA LEU A 22 -0.41 -9.92 -15.48
C LEU A 22 -0.01 -8.43 -15.45
N GLY A 23 -1.00 -7.54 -15.46
CA GLY A 23 -0.86 -6.14 -15.07
C GLY A 23 -1.07 -5.94 -13.57
N PHE A 24 -1.54 -4.76 -13.17
CA PHE A 24 -1.86 -4.47 -11.78
C PHE A 24 -3.33 -4.08 -11.61
N GLY A 25 -4.11 -4.87 -10.84
CA GLY A 25 -5.47 -4.52 -10.41
C GLY A 25 -6.56 -4.55 -11.51
N GLN A 26 -6.34 -5.27 -12.61
CA GLN A 26 -7.30 -5.36 -13.73
C GLN A 26 -8.07 -6.68 -13.76
N ILE A 27 -7.51 -7.73 -13.17
CA ILE A 27 -8.08 -9.08 -13.16
C ILE A 27 -8.44 -9.43 -11.72
N PHE A 28 -9.63 -9.99 -11.51
CA PHE A 28 -10.12 -10.37 -10.18
C PHE A 28 -10.45 -11.85 -10.14
N THR A 29 -10.24 -12.47 -8.98
CA THR A 29 -10.45 -13.91 -8.76
C THR A 29 -11.93 -14.29 -8.80
N ASP A 30 -12.23 -15.55 -8.50
CA ASP A 30 -13.59 -16.09 -8.59
C ASP A 30 -14.49 -15.63 -7.44
N HIS A 31 -13.92 -15.29 -6.29
CA HIS A 31 -14.69 -15.00 -5.08
C HIS A 31 -14.31 -13.66 -4.46
N MET A 32 -15.19 -13.16 -3.60
CA MET A 32 -14.95 -12.04 -2.70
C MET A 32 -15.51 -12.35 -1.31
N PHE A 33 -14.95 -11.72 -0.28
CA PHE A 33 -15.47 -11.79 1.08
C PHE A 33 -16.34 -10.56 1.36
N LEU A 34 -17.40 -10.74 2.15
CA LEU A 34 -18.28 -9.67 2.63
C LEU A 34 -18.62 -9.87 4.10
N ALA A 35 -18.83 -8.76 4.80
CA ALA A 35 -19.52 -8.68 6.08
C ALA A 35 -20.22 -7.34 6.18
N ASP A 36 -21.40 -7.32 6.78
CA ASP A 36 -22.21 -6.13 6.93
C ASP A 36 -22.13 -5.60 8.36
N PHE A 37 -22.35 -4.30 8.53
CA PHE A 37 -22.47 -3.64 9.82
C PHE A 37 -23.76 -2.83 9.90
N GLN A 38 -24.43 -2.95 11.03
CA GLN A 38 -25.51 -2.05 11.44
C GLN A 38 -25.29 -1.65 12.91
N GLU A 39 -25.64 -0.40 13.24
CA GLU A 39 -25.37 0.17 14.57
C GLU A 39 -25.94 -0.72 15.71
N GLU A 40 -27.12 -1.33 15.51
CA GLU A 40 -27.78 -2.15 16.52
C GLU A 40 -27.24 -3.60 16.59
N LYS A 41 -26.57 -4.08 15.52
CA LYS A 41 -26.13 -5.48 15.39
C LYS A 41 -24.62 -5.64 15.52
N GLY A 42 -23.86 -4.57 15.27
CA GLY A 42 -22.42 -4.68 15.05
C GLY A 42 -22.09 -5.29 13.68
N TRP A 43 -20.92 -5.90 13.54
CA TRP A 43 -20.54 -6.65 12.34
C TRP A 43 -21.21 -8.02 12.34
N TYR A 44 -21.87 -8.37 11.25
CA TYR A 44 -22.63 -9.61 11.10
C TYR A 44 -22.51 -10.18 9.70
N ASP A 45 -23.03 -11.38 9.49
CA ASP A 45 -23.13 -12.08 8.21
C ASP A 45 -21.80 -12.18 7.43
N PRO A 46 -20.71 -12.68 8.07
CA PRO A 46 -19.46 -12.88 7.35
C PRO A 46 -19.59 -14.01 6.32
N ARG A 47 -19.31 -13.71 5.06
CA ARG A 47 -19.53 -14.65 3.96
C ARG A 47 -18.51 -14.49 2.83
N VAL A 48 -18.22 -15.57 2.15
CA VAL A 48 -17.54 -15.59 0.85
C VAL A 48 -18.58 -15.87 -0.22
N GLU A 49 -18.59 -15.04 -1.26
CA GLU A 49 -19.50 -15.14 -2.38
C GLU A 49 -18.75 -15.09 -3.72
N PRO A 50 -19.37 -15.51 -4.84
CA PRO A 50 -18.82 -15.24 -6.16
C PRO A 50 -18.55 -13.75 -6.35
N TYR A 51 -17.40 -13.42 -6.94
CA TYR A 51 -17.04 -12.03 -7.25
C TYR A 51 -18.09 -11.38 -8.17
N GLY A 52 -18.65 -10.28 -7.73
CA GLY A 52 -19.68 -9.55 -8.47
C GLY A 52 -19.80 -8.08 -8.04
N PRO A 53 -20.71 -7.33 -8.66
CA PRO A 53 -20.99 -5.95 -8.32
C PRO A 53 -21.65 -5.83 -6.93
N LEU A 54 -21.38 -4.71 -6.23
CA LEU A 54 -22.12 -4.30 -5.06
C LEU A 54 -23.33 -3.45 -5.51
N SER A 55 -24.52 -3.80 -5.03
CA SER A 55 -25.71 -2.97 -5.24
C SER A 55 -25.78 -1.90 -4.16
N LEU A 56 -25.70 -0.63 -4.55
CA LEU A 56 -25.72 0.52 -3.66
C LEU A 56 -26.87 1.48 -4.07
N ASP A 57 -27.57 2.01 -3.07
CA ASP A 57 -28.52 3.11 -3.28
C ASP A 57 -27.75 4.37 -3.75
N PRO A 58 -28.29 5.17 -4.68
CA PRO A 58 -27.65 6.41 -5.12
C PRO A 58 -27.34 7.41 -3.99
N ALA A 59 -28.11 7.39 -2.90
CA ALA A 59 -27.87 8.23 -1.72
C ALA A 59 -26.84 7.66 -0.76
N THR A 60 -26.16 6.54 -1.09
CA THR A 60 -25.18 5.89 -0.23
C THR A 60 -24.06 6.86 0.14
N ALA A 61 -23.79 7.04 1.44
CA ALA A 61 -22.90 8.06 1.98
C ALA A 61 -21.48 8.02 1.40
N VAL A 62 -20.94 6.84 1.07
CA VAL A 62 -19.60 6.73 0.48
C VAL A 62 -19.50 7.42 -0.88
N LEU A 63 -20.58 7.46 -1.67
CA LEU A 63 -20.61 8.10 -3.00
C LEU A 63 -20.52 9.63 -2.92
N HIS A 64 -20.93 10.21 -1.79
CA HIS A 64 -20.99 11.66 -1.58
C HIS A 64 -19.87 12.18 -0.69
N TYR A 65 -19.48 11.43 0.34
CA TYR A 65 -18.56 11.92 1.39
C TYR A 65 -17.29 11.08 1.51
N ALA A 66 -17.12 10.07 0.65
CA ALA A 66 -15.94 9.21 0.61
C ALA A 66 -15.56 8.61 1.99
N GLN A 67 -16.56 8.37 2.89
CA GLN A 67 -16.31 7.69 4.16
C GLN A 67 -15.99 6.21 3.88
N ALA A 68 -14.74 5.97 3.54
CA ALA A 68 -14.20 4.67 3.17
C ALA A 68 -12.75 4.55 3.59
N ILE A 69 -12.36 3.34 3.94
CA ILE A 69 -10.96 2.96 4.18
C ILE A 69 -10.64 1.69 3.39
N PHE A 70 -9.37 1.49 3.10
CA PHE A 70 -8.91 0.27 2.47
C PHE A 70 -7.49 -0.08 2.93
N ASP A 71 -7.08 -1.30 2.66
CA ASP A 71 -5.69 -1.68 2.80
C ASP A 71 -5.21 -2.45 1.56
N GLY A 72 -3.97 -2.86 1.53
CA GLY A 72 -3.41 -3.65 0.44
C GLY A 72 -2.23 -4.45 0.94
N LEU A 73 -2.34 -5.76 0.84
CA LEU A 73 -1.28 -6.71 1.15
C LEU A 73 -1.17 -7.75 0.03
N LYS A 74 -0.20 -8.63 0.11
CA LYS A 74 0.07 -9.61 -0.93
C LYS A 74 0.21 -11.01 -0.36
N ALA A 75 -0.25 -12.00 -1.13
CA ALA A 75 0.07 -13.40 -0.94
C ALA A 75 1.03 -13.86 -2.04
N PHE A 76 2.01 -14.65 -1.67
CA PHE A 76 3.09 -15.13 -2.51
C PHE A 76 3.12 -16.66 -2.52
N ARG A 77 3.33 -17.27 -3.69
CA ARG A 77 3.62 -18.68 -3.78
C ARG A 77 5.13 -18.87 -3.62
N GLY A 78 5.51 -19.45 -2.49
CA GLY A 78 6.90 -19.74 -2.21
C GLY A 78 7.50 -20.84 -3.10
N VAL A 79 8.82 -20.93 -3.08
CA VAL A 79 9.57 -21.96 -3.83
C VAL A 79 9.24 -23.37 -3.37
N ASP A 80 8.72 -23.53 -2.16
CA ASP A 80 8.22 -24.79 -1.56
C ASP A 80 6.74 -25.06 -1.89
N GLY A 81 6.12 -24.25 -2.76
CA GLY A 81 4.72 -24.35 -3.16
C GLY A 81 3.70 -23.82 -2.12
N LYS A 82 4.14 -23.45 -0.91
CA LYS A 82 3.27 -22.88 0.12
C LYS A 82 2.91 -21.45 -0.21
N ILE A 83 1.73 -21.03 0.25
CA ILE A 83 1.27 -19.65 0.11
C ILE A 83 1.57 -18.90 1.40
N ARG A 84 2.14 -17.70 1.27
CA ARG A 84 2.54 -16.83 2.39
C ARG A 84 1.90 -15.46 2.24
N LEU A 85 1.20 -15.01 3.28
CA LEU A 85 0.78 -13.62 3.45
C LEU A 85 1.88 -12.86 4.19
N PHE A 86 2.32 -11.72 3.63
CA PHE A 86 3.37 -10.93 4.26
C PHE A 86 2.79 -9.93 5.27
N ARG A 87 3.14 -10.09 6.55
CA ARG A 87 2.76 -9.24 7.71
C ARG A 87 1.26 -8.91 7.80
N PRO A 88 0.34 -9.87 7.62
CA PRO A 88 -1.09 -9.58 7.57
C PRO A 88 -1.61 -8.91 8.85
N GLY A 89 -1.08 -9.24 10.02
CA GLY A 89 -1.44 -8.61 11.30
C GLY A 89 -1.17 -7.10 11.32
N LYS A 90 -0.05 -6.64 10.73
CA LYS A 90 0.26 -5.20 10.63
C LYS A 90 -0.72 -4.45 9.71
N HIS A 91 -1.18 -5.09 8.64
CA HIS A 91 -2.20 -4.53 7.75
C HIS A 91 -3.56 -4.45 8.44
N VAL A 92 -3.95 -5.47 9.20
CA VAL A 92 -5.18 -5.46 10.02
C VAL A 92 -5.13 -4.34 11.07
N GLU A 93 -4.02 -4.18 11.78
CA GLU A 93 -3.80 -3.09 12.75
C GLU A 93 -3.93 -1.70 12.07
N ARG A 94 -3.28 -1.51 10.93
CA ARG A 94 -3.35 -0.24 10.17
C ARG A 94 -4.78 0.04 9.70
N MET A 95 -5.50 -0.96 9.22
CA MET A 95 -6.90 -0.82 8.83
C MET A 95 -7.79 -0.42 10.03
N LYS A 96 -7.57 -1.00 11.21
CA LYS A 96 -8.25 -0.60 12.46
C LYS A 96 -7.97 0.87 12.81
N ASN A 97 -6.71 1.33 12.67
CA ASN A 97 -6.33 2.71 12.94
C ASN A 97 -6.97 3.68 11.92
N SER A 98 -7.03 3.30 10.65
CA SER A 98 -7.73 4.06 9.62
C SER A 98 -9.23 4.15 9.89
N ALA A 99 -9.86 3.05 10.31
CA ALA A 99 -11.28 3.00 10.68
C ALA A 99 -11.59 3.99 11.82
N ARG A 100 -10.80 3.95 12.90
CA ARG A 100 -10.96 4.89 14.03
C ARG A 100 -10.87 6.35 13.59
N ARG A 101 -9.90 6.68 12.69
CA ARG A 101 -9.71 8.06 12.21
C ARG A 101 -10.89 8.57 11.40
N LEU A 102 -11.60 7.70 10.69
CA LEU A 102 -12.76 8.01 9.85
C LEU A 102 -14.10 7.75 10.56
N CYS A 103 -14.11 7.52 11.88
CA CYS A 103 -15.32 7.18 12.63
C CYS A 103 -16.06 5.96 12.07
N ILE A 104 -15.33 5.00 11.50
CA ILE A 104 -15.86 3.73 11.04
C ILE A 104 -15.73 2.72 12.20
N PRO A 105 -16.76 1.94 12.53
CA PRO A 105 -16.68 0.90 13.55
C PRO A 105 -15.57 -0.10 13.22
N PRO A 106 -14.60 -0.33 14.12
CA PRO A 106 -13.50 -1.23 13.83
C PRO A 106 -14.00 -2.67 13.70
N LEU A 107 -13.49 -3.36 12.67
CA LEU A 107 -13.71 -4.79 12.52
C LEU A 107 -12.88 -5.54 13.58
N ASP A 108 -13.42 -6.64 14.08
CA ASP A 108 -12.69 -7.57 14.95
C ASP A 108 -11.41 -8.05 14.22
N PRO A 109 -10.21 -7.95 14.84
CA PRO A 109 -8.96 -8.33 14.19
C PRO A 109 -8.89 -9.80 13.75
N ASP A 110 -9.52 -10.70 14.51
CA ASP A 110 -9.53 -12.13 14.17
C ASP A 110 -10.43 -12.38 12.96
N LEU A 111 -11.60 -11.74 12.91
CA LEU A 111 -12.46 -11.80 11.71
C LEU A 111 -11.77 -11.20 10.50
N ALA A 112 -11.09 -10.06 10.66
CA ALA A 112 -10.32 -9.44 9.58
C ALA A 112 -9.24 -10.40 9.06
N LEU A 113 -8.44 -11.01 9.93
CA LEU A 113 -7.41 -11.97 9.53
C LEU A 113 -7.99 -13.22 8.89
N GLN A 114 -9.05 -13.79 9.48
CA GLN A 114 -9.72 -14.98 8.94
C GLN A 114 -10.32 -14.73 7.57
N SER A 115 -10.88 -13.53 7.31
CA SER A 115 -11.42 -13.17 6.00
C SER A 115 -10.36 -13.22 4.91
N LEU A 116 -9.14 -12.72 5.20
CA LEU A 116 -8.00 -12.76 4.27
C LEU A 116 -7.56 -14.21 4.01
N VAL A 117 -7.34 -14.97 5.09
CA VAL A 117 -6.84 -16.35 5.00
C VAL A 117 -7.84 -17.25 4.27
N ARG A 118 -9.12 -17.21 4.64
CA ARG A 118 -10.16 -18.07 4.03
C ARG A 118 -10.38 -17.75 2.56
N LEU A 119 -10.37 -16.46 2.20
CA LEU A 119 -10.57 -16.07 0.80
C LEU A 119 -9.36 -16.47 -0.05
N VAL A 120 -8.13 -16.24 0.42
CA VAL A 120 -6.92 -16.64 -0.30
C VAL A 120 -6.81 -18.15 -0.41
N ASP A 121 -7.16 -18.90 0.64
CA ASP A 121 -7.15 -20.36 0.60
C ASP A 121 -8.18 -20.93 -0.39
N LEU A 122 -9.39 -20.35 -0.45
CA LEU A 122 -10.41 -20.74 -1.42
C LEU A 122 -9.97 -20.50 -2.87
N ASP A 123 -9.33 -19.35 -3.14
CA ASP A 123 -8.83 -18.94 -4.45
C ASP A 123 -7.31 -19.18 -4.60
N ARG A 124 -6.74 -20.11 -3.83
CA ARG A 124 -5.30 -20.37 -3.79
C ARG A 124 -4.65 -20.65 -5.15
N ASP A 125 -5.43 -21.18 -6.07
CA ASP A 125 -4.98 -21.44 -7.45
C ASP A 125 -4.75 -20.16 -8.26
N TRP A 126 -5.26 -19.02 -7.79
CA TRP A 126 -5.04 -17.70 -8.39
C TRP A 126 -3.74 -17.04 -7.94
N VAL A 127 -3.05 -17.59 -6.95
CA VAL A 127 -1.73 -17.10 -6.53
C VAL A 127 -0.72 -17.47 -7.61
N PRO A 128 -0.14 -16.50 -8.34
CA PRO A 128 0.80 -16.79 -9.42
C PRO A 128 2.06 -17.48 -8.90
N SER A 129 2.80 -18.15 -9.80
CA SER A 129 3.97 -18.95 -9.45
C SER A 129 5.31 -18.32 -9.85
N THR A 130 5.30 -17.37 -10.78
CA THR A 130 6.51 -16.69 -11.24
C THR A 130 7.01 -15.70 -10.20
N VAL A 131 8.30 -15.73 -9.89
CA VAL A 131 8.93 -14.74 -8.99
C VAL A 131 8.73 -13.30 -9.55
N GLY A 132 8.37 -12.38 -8.68
CA GLY A 132 7.98 -11.01 -9.08
C GLY A 132 6.47 -10.82 -9.25
N THR A 133 5.69 -11.90 -9.32
CA THR A 133 4.22 -11.86 -9.36
C THR A 133 3.63 -12.20 -7.99
N SER A 134 2.38 -11.85 -7.73
CA SER A 134 1.73 -12.11 -6.43
C SER A 134 0.21 -12.01 -6.55
N LEU A 135 -0.50 -12.47 -5.53
CA LEU A 135 -1.92 -12.20 -5.39
C LEU A 135 -2.10 -10.97 -4.49
N TYR A 136 -2.58 -9.87 -5.06
CA TYR A 136 -2.89 -8.66 -4.33
C TYR A 136 -4.24 -8.80 -3.63
N ILE A 137 -4.28 -8.48 -2.34
CA ILE A 137 -5.45 -8.58 -1.48
C ILE A 137 -5.89 -7.17 -1.12
N ARG A 138 -7.15 -6.82 -1.41
CA ARG A 138 -7.72 -5.50 -1.18
C ARG A 138 -8.90 -5.56 -0.21
N PRO A 139 -8.67 -5.51 1.11
CA PRO A 139 -9.72 -5.27 2.09
C PRO A 139 -10.18 -3.81 2.03
N THR A 140 -11.48 -3.58 2.13
CA THR A 140 -12.11 -2.26 2.02
C THR A 140 -13.33 -2.20 2.91
N ILE A 141 -13.54 -1.06 3.60
CA ILE A 141 -14.80 -0.75 4.30
C ILE A 141 -15.38 0.51 3.70
N ILE A 142 -16.64 0.48 3.35
CA ILE A 142 -17.39 1.62 2.84
C ILE A 142 -18.63 1.90 3.71
N ALA A 143 -18.98 3.18 3.87
CA ALA A 143 -20.25 3.57 4.43
C ALA A 143 -21.37 3.27 3.44
N SER A 144 -22.33 2.39 3.82
CA SER A 144 -23.40 1.90 2.95
C SER A 144 -24.77 2.51 3.24
N GLU A 145 -24.89 3.36 4.26
CA GLU A 145 -26.13 4.02 4.62
C GLU A 145 -26.59 4.99 3.51
N PRO A 146 -27.84 4.90 3.03
CA PRO A 146 -28.42 5.88 2.13
C PRO A 146 -28.85 7.13 2.89
N PHE A 147 -27.93 8.11 3.02
CA PHE A 147 -28.14 9.31 3.78
C PHE A 147 -27.28 10.49 3.27
N LEU A 148 -27.93 11.62 2.94
CA LEU A 148 -27.27 12.82 2.41
C LEU A 148 -26.94 13.85 3.51
N GLY A 149 -26.47 13.42 4.66
CA GLY A 149 -26.03 14.27 5.76
C GLY A 149 -24.60 13.97 6.17
N VAL A 150 -23.86 15.00 6.61
CA VAL A 150 -22.46 14.84 7.02
C VAL A 150 -22.38 14.40 8.49
N ARG A 151 -22.33 13.12 8.71
CA ARG A 151 -22.07 12.45 10.00
C ARG A 151 -21.51 11.05 9.74
N PRO A 152 -20.97 10.37 10.76
CA PRO A 152 -20.64 8.95 10.63
C PRO A 152 -21.88 8.14 10.23
N ALA A 153 -21.73 7.26 9.27
CA ALA A 153 -22.83 6.38 8.83
C ALA A 153 -23.17 5.34 9.92
N LYS A 154 -24.41 4.82 9.86
CA LYS A 154 -24.91 3.77 10.78
C LYS A 154 -24.82 2.37 10.18
N SER A 155 -24.54 2.27 8.88
CA SER A 155 -24.30 0.99 8.22
C SER A 155 -23.08 1.05 7.34
N TYR A 156 -22.34 -0.09 7.28
CA TYR A 156 -21.13 -0.27 6.51
C TYR A 156 -21.09 -1.65 5.86
N VAL A 157 -20.32 -1.76 4.79
CA VAL A 157 -19.96 -3.04 4.18
C VAL A 157 -18.44 -3.16 4.21
N TYR A 158 -17.97 -4.26 4.79
CA TYR A 158 -16.59 -4.72 4.63
C TYR A 158 -16.54 -5.75 3.51
N PHE A 159 -15.60 -5.59 2.59
CA PHE A 159 -15.36 -6.58 1.56
C PHE A 159 -13.87 -6.75 1.29
N VAL A 160 -13.50 -7.93 0.80
CA VAL A 160 -12.15 -8.24 0.34
C VAL A 160 -12.23 -8.78 -1.07
N ILE A 161 -11.42 -8.23 -1.96
CA ILE A 161 -11.25 -8.73 -3.33
C ILE A 161 -9.79 -9.08 -3.59
N LEU A 162 -9.55 -10.02 -4.50
CA LEU A 162 -8.23 -10.53 -4.84
C LEU A 162 -7.94 -10.28 -6.32
N SER A 163 -6.68 -9.92 -6.61
CA SER A 163 -6.21 -9.67 -7.98
C SER A 163 -4.82 -10.28 -8.17
N PRO A 164 -4.63 -11.22 -9.10
CA PRO A 164 -3.28 -11.64 -9.49
C PRO A 164 -2.58 -10.47 -10.19
N VAL A 165 -1.36 -10.17 -9.77
CA VAL A 165 -0.61 -9.00 -10.24
C VAL A 165 0.82 -9.35 -10.61
N GLY A 166 1.33 -8.66 -11.65
CA GLY A 166 2.73 -8.62 -12.05
C GLY A 166 3.48 -7.46 -11.39
N ALA A 167 4.47 -6.90 -12.07
CA ALA A 167 5.19 -5.73 -11.63
C ALA A 167 4.25 -4.51 -11.52
N TYR A 168 4.46 -3.69 -10.48
CA TYR A 168 3.63 -2.49 -10.25
C TYR A 168 3.87 -1.40 -11.31
N TYR A 169 5.12 -1.21 -11.69
CA TYR A 169 5.49 -0.34 -12.80
C TYR A 169 5.84 -1.17 -14.03
N PRO A 170 5.55 -0.68 -15.25
CA PRO A 170 5.97 -1.36 -16.48
C PRO A 170 7.49 -1.56 -16.55
N GLU A 171 8.24 -0.64 -15.96
CA GLU A 171 9.71 -0.67 -15.87
C GLU A 171 10.24 -1.68 -14.84
N GLY A 172 9.35 -2.32 -14.05
CA GLY A 172 9.72 -3.24 -12.97
C GLY A 172 10.55 -2.55 -11.88
N MET A 173 11.77 -3.06 -11.63
CA MET A 173 12.74 -2.47 -10.68
C MET A 173 13.58 -1.32 -11.29
N ALA A 174 13.33 -0.88 -12.53
CA ALA A 174 14.09 0.22 -13.12
C ALA A 174 13.91 1.53 -12.32
N PRO A 175 14.95 2.35 -12.19
CA PRO A 175 14.88 3.62 -11.49
C PRO A 175 13.89 4.59 -12.15
N VAL A 176 13.00 5.16 -11.35
CA VAL A 176 11.93 6.07 -11.82
C VAL A 176 12.34 7.53 -11.75
N LYS A 177 11.65 8.37 -12.56
CA LYS A 177 11.78 9.83 -12.55
C LYS A 177 10.68 10.45 -11.72
N ILE A 178 11.02 11.33 -10.78
CA ILE A 178 10.12 11.91 -9.81
C ILE A 178 10.15 13.44 -9.90
N LEU A 179 8.96 14.05 -10.00
CA LEU A 179 8.77 15.50 -9.88
C LEU A 179 8.53 15.87 -8.42
N VAL A 180 9.32 16.79 -7.87
CA VAL A 180 9.06 17.35 -6.54
C VAL A 180 7.99 18.42 -6.66
N VAL A 181 6.86 18.25 -5.96
CA VAL A 181 5.70 19.15 -6.06
C VAL A 181 5.65 20.07 -4.85
N ASP A 182 5.68 21.38 -5.07
CA ASP A 182 5.55 22.41 -4.04
C ASP A 182 4.25 23.24 -4.14
N LYS A 183 3.45 23.00 -5.21
CA LYS A 183 2.16 23.66 -5.42
C LYS A 183 1.00 22.96 -4.71
N TYR A 184 0.96 21.65 -4.78
CA TYR A 184 -0.09 20.80 -4.19
C TYR A 184 0.45 20.06 -2.99
N VAL A 185 -0.46 19.61 -2.11
CA VAL A 185 -0.14 18.80 -0.94
C VAL A 185 -0.96 17.51 -0.92
N ARG A 186 -0.34 16.45 -0.43
CA ARG A 186 -1.01 15.18 -0.19
C ARG A 186 -1.82 15.18 1.11
N ALA A 187 -1.26 15.77 2.16
CA ALA A 187 -1.81 15.79 3.51
C ALA A 187 -1.32 17.00 4.28
N VAL A 188 -2.04 17.35 5.34
CA VAL A 188 -1.67 18.41 6.30
C VAL A 188 -1.74 17.85 7.71
N ASP A 189 -1.07 18.51 8.65
CA ASP A 189 -1.17 18.19 10.08
C ASP A 189 -2.62 18.31 10.56
N GLY A 190 -3.04 17.38 11.43
CA GLY A 190 -4.44 17.27 11.87
C GLY A 190 -5.39 16.70 10.81
N GLY A 191 -4.96 16.52 9.57
CA GLY A 191 -5.70 15.90 8.49
C GLY A 191 -5.78 14.37 8.60
N VAL A 192 -6.05 13.69 7.49
CA VAL A 192 -6.23 12.23 7.42
C VAL A 192 -5.04 11.50 6.77
N GLY A 193 -3.88 12.15 6.65
CA GLY A 193 -2.69 11.62 5.97
C GLY A 193 -2.20 10.28 6.51
N GLY A 194 -2.29 10.07 7.84
CA GLY A 194 -1.93 8.82 8.50
C GLY A 194 -2.95 7.68 8.34
N ALA A 195 -4.13 7.95 7.76
CA ALA A 195 -5.15 6.95 7.49
C ALA A 195 -5.15 6.53 6.00
N LYS A 196 -5.44 5.27 5.75
CA LYS A 196 -5.57 4.75 4.37
C LYS A 196 -7.02 4.91 3.91
N THR A 197 -7.37 6.14 3.49
CA THR A 197 -8.74 6.55 3.11
C THR A 197 -8.80 7.08 1.69
N SER A 198 -9.93 6.89 1.03
CA SER A 198 -10.15 7.23 -0.39
C SER A 198 -9.86 8.69 -0.73
N GLY A 199 -10.20 9.62 0.18
CA GLY A 199 -9.99 11.06 -0.02
C GLY A 199 -8.52 11.44 -0.26
N ASN A 200 -7.57 10.81 0.44
CA ASN A 200 -6.14 11.07 0.23
C ASN A 200 -5.68 10.71 -1.18
N TYR A 201 -6.27 9.66 -1.76
CA TYR A 201 -5.91 9.19 -3.10
C TYR A 201 -6.57 10.05 -4.17
N ALA A 202 -7.83 10.43 -3.99
CA ALA A 202 -8.50 11.36 -4.91
C ALA A 202 -7.77 12.70 -4.98
N ALA A 203 -7.33 13.25 -3.84
CA ALA A 203 -6.57 14.50 -3.78
C ALA A 203 -5.21 14.44 -4.51
N SER A 204 -4.62 13.25 -4.67
CA SER A 204 -3.33 13.08 -5.33
C SER A 204 -3.40 13.00 -6.85
N LEU A 205 -4.60 12.79 -7.45
CA LEU A 205 -4.74 12.48 -8.87
C LEU A 205 -4.26 13.61 -9.77
N PHE A 206 -4.65 14.84 -9.50
CA PHE A 206 -4.36 15.97 -10.38
C PHE A 206 -2.85 16.21 -10.54
N ALA A 207 -2.11 16.31 -9.43
CA ALA A 207 -0.66 16.51 -9.50
C ALA A 207 0.08 15.32 -10.12
N SER A 208 -0.43 14.09 -9.88
CA SER A 208 0.16 12.89 -10.49
C SER A 208 -0.07 12.83 -12.00
N ASP A 209 -1.23 13.30 -12.46
CA ASP A 209 -1.55 13.36 -13.89
C ASP A 209 -0.73 14.45 -14.60
N GLU A 210 -0.62 15.67 -14.03
CA GLU A 210 0.27 16.72 -14.55
C GLU A 210 1.71 16.20 -14.69
N ALA A 211 2.27 15.58 -13.64
CA ALA A 211 3.62 15.04 -13.65
C ALA A 211 3.80 13.96 -14.73
N LYS A 212 2.80 13.11 -14.94
CA LYS A 212 2.82 12.08 -15.98
C LYS A 212 2.87 12.69 -17.39
N HIS A 213 2.11 13.75 -17.64
CA HIS A 213 2.15 14.47 -18.92
C HIS A 213 3.51 15.12 -19.19
N GLU A 214 4.26 15.48 -18.14
CA GLU A 214 5.63 15.98 -18.23
C GLU A 214 6.70 14.87 -18.31
N GLY A 215 6.29 13.58 -18.32
CA GLY A 215 7.19 12.43 -18.46
C GLY A 215 7.79 11.91 -17.15
N PHE A 216 7.23 12.31 -16.01
CA PHE A 216 7.59 11.74 -14.70
C PHE A 216 6.73 10.53 -14.36
N THR A 217 7.31 9.58 -13.61
CA THR A 217 6.59 8.38 -13.18
C THR A 217 5.68 8.68 -12.00
N GLN A 218 6.13 9.54 -11.06
CA GLN A 218 5.45 9.90 -9.83
C GLN A 218 5.86 11.29 -9.34
N VAL A 219 5.21 11.74 -8.28
CA VAL A 219 5.52 12.99 -7.58
C VAL A 219 6.13 12.73 -6.21
N LEU A 220 7.01 13.60 -5.74
CA LEU A 220 7.46 13.69 -4.35
C LEU A 220 6.70 14.83 -3.68
N TRP A 221 5.95 14.48 -2.65
CA TRP A 221 5.17 15.42 -1.87
C TRP A 221 6.02 16.09 -0.80
N LEU A 222 5.82 17.39 -0.64
CA LEU A 222 6.36 18.16 0.48
C LEU A 222 5.28 18.41 1.52
N ASP A 223 5.69 18.69 2.76
CA ASP A 223 4.80 18.97 3.88
C ASP A 223 3.80 20.11 3.56
N GLY A 224 2.61 20.00 4.11
CA GLY A 224 1.52 20.93 3.81
C GLY A 224 1.66 22.33 4.39
N VAL A 225 2.58 22.57 5.32
CA VAL A 225 2.76 23.85 6.04
C VAL A 225 3.88 24.68 5.42
N HIS A 226 5.08 24.11 5.37
CA HIS A 226 6.28 24.84 4.95
C HIS A 226 6.65 24.61 3.48
N ARG A 227 6.09 23.58 2.85
CA ARG A 227 6.44 23.14 1.48
C ARG A 227 7.94 22.90 1.33
N LYS A 228 8.53 22.32 2.36
CA LYS A 228 9.98 22.20 2.53
C LYS A 228 10.42 20.78 2.86
N TYR A 229 9.70 20.11 3.74
CA TYR A 229 10.07 18.79 4.23
C TYR A 229 9.44 17.70 3.38
N LEU A 230 10.21 16.64 3.10
CA LEU A 230 9.71 15.49 2.36
C LEU A 230 8.62 14.77 3.17
N ASP A 231 7.54 14.36 2.49
CA ASP A 231 6.46 13.55 3.06
C ASP A 231 6.47 12.14 2.47
N GLU A 232 5.94 11.98 1.28
CA GLU A 232 5.83 10.68 0.58
C GLU A 232 6.13 10.83 -0.91
N VAL A 233 6.52 9.73 -1.57
CA VAL A 233 6.72 9.67 -3.02
C VAL A 233 5.57 8.88 -3.67
N GLY A 234 4.75 9.59 -4.46
CA GLY A 234 3.51 9.02 -4.99
C GLY A 234 2.60 8.52 -3.86
N THR A 235 2.42 7.21 -3.77
CA THR A 235 1.64 6.51 -2.73
C THR A 235 2.53 5.64 -1.83
N MET A 236 3.82 5.95 -1.73
CA MET A 236 4.84 5.21 -0.99
C MET A 236 5.55 6.11 0.01
N ASN A 237 6.07 5.52 1.09
CA ASN A 237 7.02 6.22 1.95
C ASN A 237 8.34 6.41 1.21
N ILE A 238 9.07 7.48 1.55
CA ILE A 238 10.37 7.79 0.94
C ILE A 238 11.50 7.53 1.91
N MET A 239 12.64 7.10 1.37
CA MET A 239 13.93 7.00 2.07
C MET A 239 15.03 7.63 1.23
N VAL A 240 15.96 8.31 1.88
CA VAL A 240 17.06 9.04 1.26
C VAL A 240 18.35 8.62 1.96
N LYS A 241 19.39 8.24 1.21
CA LYS A 241 20.73 7.97 1.72
C LYS A 241 21.65 9.14 1.38
N ILE A 242 22.12 9.83 2.42
CA ILE A 242 23.06 10.94 2.31
C ILE A 242 24.36 10.56 3.06
N GLY A 243 25.37 10.16 2.31
CA GLY A 243 26.57 9.59 2.89
C GLY A 243 26.27 8.32 3.69
N ASP A 244 26.60 8.28 4.96
CA ASP A 244 26.39 7.09 5.80
C ASP A 244 24.97 7.05 6.41
N GLU A 245 24.27 8.18 6.50
CA GLU A 245 22.95 8.28 7.10
C GLU A 245 21.83 7.91 6.11
N ILE A 246 20.92 7.06 6.55
CA ILE A 246 19.66 6.74 5.86
C ILE A 246 18.53 7.45 6.58
N ILE A 247 17.82 8.31 5.87
CA ILE A 247 16.82 9.19 6.46
C ILE A 247 15.43 8.84 5.87
N THR A 248 14.43 8.78 6.72
CA THR A 248 13.02 8.73 6.33
C THR A 248 12.23 9.70 7.19
N PRO A 249 11.22 10.40 6.62
CA PRO A 249 10.36 11.27 7.40
C PRO A 249 9.69 10.55 8.57
N PRO A 250 9.54 11.20 9.74
CA PRO A 250 8.91 10.62 10.93
C PRO A 250 7.40 10.54 10.75
N LEU A 251 6.76 9.61 11.45
CA LEU A 251 5.30 9.41 11.40
C LEU A 251 4.58 10.44 12.29
N THR A 252 4.33 11.62 11.76
CA THR A 252 3.72 12.75 12.48
C THR A 252 2.20 12.88 12.29
N GLY A 253 1.58 11.95 11.55
CA GLY A 253 0.15 11.98 11.23
C GLY A 253 -0.17 12.39 9.79
N THR A 254 0.76 13.02 9.08
CA THR A 254 0.63 13.33 7.65
C THR A 254 1.03 12.14 6.76
N ILE A 255 1.84 11.23 7.27
CA ILE A 255 2.46 10.11 6.56
C ILE A 255 1.81 8.79 6.96
N LEU A 256 1.50 7.96 5.98
CA LEU A 256 0.97 6.62 6.23
C LEU A 256 2.04 5.72 6.86
N PRO A 257 1.76 5.03 8.00
CA PRO A 257 2.68 4.05 8.57
C PRO A 257 2.78 2.81 7.65
N GLY A 258 3.77 2.85 6.74
CA GLY A 258 3.96 1.81 5.74
C GLY A 258 4.50 0.52 6.35
N VAL A 259 3.87 -0.62 6.03
CA VAL A 259 4.33 -1.94 6.49
C VAL A 259 5.67 -2.29 5.85
N THR A 260 5.86 -1.97 4.57
CA THR A 260 7.15 -2.15 3.88
C THR A 260 8.23 -1.20 4.44
N ARG A 261 7.86 0.06 4.79
CA ARG A 261 8.76 0.99 5.49
C ARG A 261 9.26 0.39 6.81
N ASP A 262 8.35 -0.10 7.63
CA ASP A 262 8.69 -0.73 8.92
C ASP A 262 9.59 -1.95 8.74
N SER A 263 9.35 -2.77 7.71
CA SER A 263 10.20 -3.92 7.37
C SER A 263 11.60 -3.49 6.92
N ALA A 264 11.69 -2.46 6.06
CA ALA A 264 12.97 -1.93 5.59
C ALA A 264 13.80 -1.35 6.74
N LEU A 265 13.18 -0.57 7.64
CA LEU A 265 13.83 -0.04 8.84
C LEU A 265 14.37 -1.15 9.74
N ALA A 266 13.57 -2.20 9.97
CA ALA A 266 13.99 -3.33 10.79
C ALA A 266 15.19 -4.06 10.19
N LEU A 267 15.20 -4.32 8.87
CA LEU A 267 16.34 -4.95 8.19
C LEU A 267 17.61 -4.08 8.24
N MET A 268 17.48 -2.80 7.92
CA MET A 268 18.64 -1.89 7.92
C MET A 268 19.26 -1.76 9.30
N ARG A 269 18.45 -1.67 10.36
CA ARG A 269 18.94 -1.67 11.75
C ARG A 269 19.64 -2.97 12.13
N LYS A 270 19.09 -4.12 11.71
CA LYS A 270 19.76 -5.43 11.89
C LYS A 270 21.09 -5.53 11.16
N TRP A 271 21.23 -4.84 10.03
CA TRP A 271 22.49 -4.77 9.30
C TRP A 271 23.51 -3.78 9.91
N GLY A 272 23.15 -3.10 11.00
CA GLY A 272 24.00 -2.13 11.69
C GLY A 272 24.12 -0.79 10.94
N LEU A 273 23.18 -0.48 10.05
CA LEU A 273 23.19 0.78 9.32
C LEU A 273 22.62 1.92 10.16
N GLU A 274 23.13 3.13 9.97
CA GLU A 274 22.63 4.34 10.62
C GLU A 274 21.32 4.78 9.97
N VAL A 275 20.20 4.65 10.69
CA VAL A 275 18.85 4.95 10.20
C VAL A 275 18.18 5.97 11.09
N SER A 276 17.86 7.13 10.54
CA SER A 276 17.22 8.25 11.22
C SER A 276 15.77 8.43 10.75
N GLU A 277 14.84 8.47 11.70
CA GLU A 277 13.48 8.91 11.48
C GLU A 277 13.37 10.39 11.85
N ARG A 278 13.72 11.28 10.93
CA ARG A 278 13.74 12.73 11.11
C ARG A 278 13.23 13.47 9.89
N GLN A 279 12.85 14.72 10.07
CA GLN A 279 12.57 15.61 8.94
C GLN A 279 13.81 15.77 8.08
N VAL A 280 13.63 15.74 6.76
CA VAL A 280 14.65 16.05 5.77
C VAL A 280 14.04 17.05 4.79
N SER A 281 14.73 18.19 4.58
CA SER A 281 14.23 19.22 3.68
C SER A 281 14.66 18.96 2.25
N ILE A 282 13.88 19.45 1.29
CA ILE A 282 14.29 19.40 -0.12
C ILE A 282 15.59 20.18 -0.36
N ASP A 283 15.83 21.25 0.39
CA ASP A 283 17.09 22.02 0.33
C ASP A 283 18.29 21.18 0.79
N GLU A 284 18.10 20.34 1.83
CA GLU A 284 19.12 19.38 2.31
C GLU A 284 19.44 18.34 1.23
N VAL A 285 18.39 17.81 0.54
CA VAL A 285 18.56 16.86 -0.56
C VAL A 285 19.31 17.51 -1.74
N VAL A 286 18.93 18.74 -2.11
CA VAL A 286 19.60 19.52 -3.17
C VAL A 286 21.08 19.74 -2.82
N ALA A 287 21.37 20.20 -1.60
CA ALA A 287 22.73 20.45 -1.15
C ALA A 287 23.56 19.15 -1.06
N ALA A 288 22.97 18.04 -0.67
CA ALA A 288 23.62 16.74 -0.67
C ALA A 288 23.98 16.30 -2.10
N HIS A 289 23.07 16.48 -3.05
CA HIS A 289 23.33 16.19 -4.47
C HIS A 289 24.47 17.04 -5.03
N GLU A 290 24.47 18.36 -4.77
CA GLU A 290 25.54 19.27 -5.19
C GLU A 290 26.93 18.89 -4.67
N ARG A 291 26.97 18.32 -3.46
CA ARG A 291 28.22 17.84 -2.83
C ARG A 291 28.60 16.41 -3.23
N GLY A 292 27.82 15.77 -4.12
CA GLY A 292 28.05 14.37 -4.51
C GLY A 292 27.81 13.37 -3.36
N ARG A 293 26.96 13.72 -2.39
CA ARG A 293 26.66 12.92 -1.20
C ARG A 293 25.26 12.33 -1.16
N LEU A 294 24.42 12.62 -2.17
CA LEU A 294 23.11 12.00 -2.34
C LEU A 294 23.32 10.66 -3.06
N ASP A 295 23.47 9.59 -2.29
CA ASP A 295 23.87 8.29 -2.81
C ASP A 295 22.70 7.51 -3.41
N GLU A 296 21.61 7.40 -2.66
CA GLU A 296 20.43 6.63 -3.06
C GLU A 296 19.12 7.29 -2.59
N VAL A 297 18.05 7.15 -3.38
CA VAL A 297 16.68 7.51 -2.99
C VAL A 297 15.77 6.40 -3.46
N TRP A 298 14.82 6.00 -2.61
CA TRP A 298 13.82 4.99 -2.98
C TRP A 298 12.50 5.16 -2.25
N GLY A 299 11.43 4.69 -2.89
CA GLY A 299 10.10 4.54 -2.28
C GLY A 299 9.93 3.14 -1.69
N THR A 300 9.11 3.03 -0.64
CA THR A 300 8.70 1.74 -0.04
C THR A 300 7.19 1.61 -0.01
N GLY A 301 6.64 0.51 -0.54
CA GLY A 301 5.20 0.26 -0.55
C GLY A 301 4.85 -1.18 -0.90
N THR A 302 3.68 -1.65 -0.52
CA THR A 302 3.25 -3.04 -0.76
C THR A 302 3.25 -3.40 -2.25
N ALA A 303 2.83 -2.48 -3.12
CA ALA A 303 2.70 -2.77 -4.55
C ALA A 303 4.05 -2.95 -5.23
N ALA A 304 4.97 -1.99 -5.07
CA ALA A 304 6.30 -1.99 -5.69
C ALA A 304 7.37 -2.69 -4.84
N VAL A 305 7.10 -2.97 -3.57
CA VAL A 305 8.06 -3.38 -2.53
C VAL A 305 9.09 -2.26 -2.28
N ILE A 306 10.07 -2.12 -3.14
CA ILE A 306 11.05 -1.04 -3.19
C ILE A 306 11.04 -0.46 -4.60
N SER A 307 11.00 0.87 -4.71
CA SER A 307 11.03 1.61 -5.99
C SER A 307 12.23 2.53 -6.02
N PRO A 308 13.30 2.20 -6.76
CA PRO A 308 14.49 3.06 -6.87
C PRO A 308 14.15 4.38 -7.58
N VAL A 309 14.70 5.49 -7.11
CA VAL A 309 14.59 6.80 -7.77
C VAL A 309 15.90 7.12 -8.47
N GLY A 310 15.86 7.25 -9.80
CA GLY A 310 17.02 7.59 -10.61
C GLY A 310 17.17 9.09 -10.87
N GLU A 311 16.06 9.83 -10.73
CA GLU A 311 16.03 11.27 -10.98
C GLU A 311 14.99 11.96 -10.10
N LEU A 312 15.38 13.05 -9.46
CA LEU A 312 14.49 14.03 -8.86
C LEU A 312 14.57 15.35 -9.63
N THR A 313 13.42 15.93 -9.97
CA THR A 313 13.37 17.27 -10.55
C THR A 313 12.61 18.22 -9.63
N TYR A 314 13.26 19.31 -9.21
CA TYR A 314 12.70 20.34 -8.34
C TYR A 314 12.89 21.72 -8.93
N ARG A 315 11.79 22.44 -9.20
CA ARG A 315 11.82 23.80 -9.78
C ARG A 315 12.69 23.89 -11.04
N GLY A 316 12.54 22.91 -11.93
CA GLY A 316 13.34 22.82 -13.17
C GLY A 316 14.77 22.31 -12.99
N ARG A 317 15.24 22.14 -11.76
CA ARG A 317 16.54 21.57 -11.45
C ARG A 317 16.49 20.05 -11.41
N LYS A 318 17.22 19.41 -12.29
CA LYS A 318 17.35 17.96 -12.40
C LYS A 318 18.51 17.45 -11.51
N MET A 319 18.23 16.48 -10.68
CA MET A 319 19.19 15.77 -9.84
C MET A 319 19.21 14.30 -10.25
N VAL A 320 20.28 13.85 -10.87
CA VAL A 320 20.49 12.44 -11.22
C VAL A 320 21.13 11.72 -10.04
N ILE A 321 20.51 10.65 -9.58
CA ILE A 321 20.92 9.89 -8.39
C ILE A 321 21.61 8.62 -8.85
N ASN A 322 22.81 8.33 -8.30
CA ASN A 322 23.60 7.14 -8.63
C ASN A 322 23.78 6.91 -10.15
N GLY A 323 23.94 7.99 -10.93
CA GLY A 323 24.04 7.90 -12.38
C GLY A 323 22.81 7.31 -13.09
N GLY A 324 21.63 7.41 -12.48
CA GLY A 324 20.37 6.83 -12.98
C GLY A 324 20.29 5.31 -12.81
N LYS A 325 21.13 4.71 -11.98
CA LYS A 325 21.16 3.26 -11.71
C LYS A 325 20.57 2.93 -10.35
N ILE A 326 20.19 1.66 -10.15
CA ILE A 326 19.74 1.15 -8.86
C ILE A 326 20.93 1.21 -7.88
N GLY A 327 20.71 1.76 -6.70
CA GLY A 327 21.71 1.79 -5.64
C GLY A 327 21.89 0.42 -4.98
N PRO A 328 23.11 0.10 -4.49
CA PRO A 328 23.41 -1.20 -3.91
C PRO A 328 22.58 -1.51 -2.65
N LEU A 329 22.28 -0.51 -1.81
CA LEU A 329 21.43 -0.72 -0.63
C LEU A 329 19.97 -0.92 -1.04
N THR A 330 19.46 -0.14 -2.00
CA THR A 330 18.12 -0.29 -2.57
C THR A 330 17.91 -1.71 -3.12
N GLN A 331 18.90 -2.23 -3.88
CA GLN A 331 18.85 -3.61 -4.40
C GLN A 331 18.87 -4.64 -3.27
N ARG A 332 19.78 -4.50 -2.30
CA ARG A 332 19.89 -5.40 -1.15
C ARG A 332 18.60 -5.48 -0.34
N LEU A 333 17.92 -4.34 -0.13
CA LEU A 333 16.63 -4.29 0.56
C LEU A 333 15.55 -5.03 -0.20
N TYR A 334 15.47 -4.79 -1.51
CA TYR A 334 14.50 -5.47 -2.37
C TYR A 334 14.71 -6.98 -2.32
N ASP A 335 15.92 -7.45 -2.55
CA ASP A 335 16.25 -8.88 -2.57
C ASP A 335 15.93 -9.53 -1.23
N ALA A 336 16.28 -8.89 -0.10
CA ALA A 336 16.02 -9.42 1.23
C ALA A 336 14.52 -9.55 1.54
N ILE A 337 13.72 -8.51 1.23
CA ILE A 337 12.28 -8.55 1.48
C ILE A 337 11.61 -9.60 0.57
N VAL A 338 11.96 -9.62 -0.70
CA VAL A 338 11.42 -10.59 -1.67
C VAL A 338 11.80 -12.02 -1.29
N ALA A 339 13.04 -12.26 -0.88
CA ALA A 339 13.47 -13.60 -0.44
C ALA A 339 12.65 -14.11 0.76
N ILE A 340 12.31 -13.25 1.73
CA ILE A 340 11.42 -13.60 2.85
C ILE A 340 9.99 -13.88 2.34
N GLN A 341 9.46 -13.03 1.47
CA GLN A 341 8.11 -13.15 0.92
C GLN A 341 7.89 -14.50 0.18
N TYR A 342 8.90 -14.96 -0.56
CA TYR A 342 8.85 -16.21 -1.30
C TYR A 342 9.39 -17.42 -0.52
N GLY A 343 9.79 -17.25 0.75
CA GLY A 343 10.34 -18.32 1.58
C GLY A 343 11.70 -18.84 1.08
N GLN A 344 12.46 -17.99 0.39
CA GLN A 344 13.83 -18.26 -0.08
C GLN A 344 14.88 -17.93 0.99
N ALA A 345 14.50 -17.13 1.99
CA ALA A 345 15.31 -16.80 3.15
C ALA A 345 14.54 -17.10 4.44
N PRO A 346 15.27 -17.32 5.58
CA PRO A 346 14.65 -17.43 6.90
C PRO A 346 13.82 -16.19 7.24
N ASP A 347 12.73 -16.41 7.97
CA ASP A 347 11.85 -15.37 8.50
C ASP A 347 11.94 -15.34 10.05
N PRO A 348 13.04 -14.82 10.62
CA PRO A 348 13.27 -14.86 12.07
C PRO A 348 12.32 -13.95 12.86
N ASP A 349 11.64 -13.02 12.19
CA ASP A 349 10.70 -12.09 12.80
C ASP A 349 9.25 -12.55 12.70
N GLY A 350 8.97 -13.67 12.04
CA GLY A 350 7.62 -14.18 11.83
C GLY A 350 6.75 -13.24 11.00
N TRP A 351 7.31 -12.63 9.96
CA TRP A 351 6.59 -11.70 9.09
C TRP A 351 5.63 -12.39 8.13
N THR A 352 5.84 -13.67 7.85
CA THR A 352 5.01 -14.43 6.94
C THR A 352 4.03 -15.32 7.67
N LEU A 353 2.76 -15.29 7.26
CA LEU A 353 1.75 -16.25 7.66
C LEU A 353 1.57 -17.26 6.51
N THR A 354 1.93 -18.50 6.75
CA THR A 354 1.75 -19.60 5.79
C THR A 354 0.34 -20.19 5.88
N ILE A 355 -0.29 -20.50 4.72
CA ILE A 355 -1.62 -21.09 4.60
C ILE A 355 -1.63 -22.26 3.62
#